data_090b4394b78f30b423c9c43470a63dfe
#
_entry.id   090b4394b78f30b423c9c43470a63dfe
#
_cell.length_a   1.000
_cell.length_b   1.000
_cell.length_c   1.000
_cell.angle_alpha   90.00
_cell.angle_beta   90.00
_cell.angle_gamma   90.00
#
_symmetry.space_group_name_H-M   'P 1'
#
loop_
_entity.id
_entity.type
_entity.pdbx_description
1 polymer ?
#
loop_
_entity_poly.entity_id
_entity_poly.type
_entity_poly.pdbx_seq_one_letter_code
_entity_poly.pdbx_strand_id
1 'polypeptide(L)'
;MLKINKEEFKANIVNNLRFAGTTLENATKREIFDAVSKSAMNIITKDWLITKSIYEKEEVKQAYYLSAEFLMGRAFSNNLVNLTIYSQVKEVLDELKIDVNIIEDQEEDAGLGNGGLGRLAA
;
A
#
# COMPACT_ATOMS: atom_id res chain seq x y z
N MET A 1 0.12 12.70 13.58
CA MET A 1 0.07 12.74 12.10
C MET A 1 1.38 12.25 11.54
N LEU A 2 1.35 11.23 10.73
CA LEU A 2 2.53 10.69 10.07
C LEU A 2 3.00 11.69 9.00
N LYS A 3 4.28 12.05 9.04
CA LYS A 3 4.91 12.87 7.99
C LYS A 3 5.85 11.99 7.19
N ILE A 4 5.68 12.01 5.87
CA ILE A 4 6.62 11.36 4.97
C ILE A 4 7.59 12.38 4.39
N ASN A 5 8.81 11.94 4.11
CA ASN A 5 9.73 12.72 3.30
C ASN A 5 9.33 12.54 1.82
N LYS A 6 8.77 13.57 1.23
CA LYS A 6 8.28 13.53 -0.16
C LYS A 6 9.38 13.19 -1.15
N GLU A 7 10.58 13.74 -0.96
CA GLU A 7 11.71 13.48 -1.86
C GLU A 7 12.18 12.02 -1.75
N GLU A 8 12.22 11.47 -0.55
CA GLU A 8 12.52 10.06 -0.32
C GLU A 8 11.45 9.16 -0.95
N PHE A 9 10.18 9.49 -0.77
CA PHE A 9 9.07 8.73 -1.34
C PHE A 9 9.11 8.74 -2.87
N LYS A 10 9.36 9.90 -3.47
CA LYS A 10 9.53 10.06 -4.91
C LYS A 10 10.70 9.24 -5.44
N ALA A 11 11.84 9.30 -4.75
CA ALA A 11 13.02 8.50 -5.09
C ALA A 11 12.74 7.00 -4.99
N ASN A 12 11.97 6.55 -4.00
CA ASN A 12 11.57 5.17 -3.85
C ASN A 12 10.70 4.68 -5.01
N ILE A 13 9.77 5.51 -5.49
CA ILE A 13 8.96 5.17 -6.67
C ILE A 13 9.87 4.95 -7.88
N VAL A 14 10.78 5.88 -8.16
CA VAL A 14 11.70 5.79 -9.27
C VAL A 14 12.61 4.56 -9.16
N ASN A 15 13.14 4.29 -7.97
CA ASN A 15 13.98 3.12 -7.72
C ASN A 15 13.20 1.81 -7.91
N ASN A 16 11.96 1.72 -7.44
CA ASN A 16 11.12 0.54 -7.63
C ASN A 16 10.84 0.28 -9.11
N LEU A 17 10.65 1.32 -9.92
CA LEU A 17 10.53 1.18 -11.37
C LEU A 17 11.82 0.66 -12.00
N ARG A 18 12.97 1.15 -11.56
CA ARG A 18 14.27 0.65 -12.03
C ARG A 18 14.47 -0.83 -11.72
N PHE A 19 14.11 -1.28 -10.52
CA PHE A 19 14.16 -2.70 -10.16
C PHE A 19 13.19 -3.55 -10.98
N ALA A 20 12.10 -2.98 -11.45
CA ALA A 20 11.18 -3.64 -12.37
C ALA A 20 11.68 -3.64 -13.84
N GLY A 21 12.82 -3.01 -14.10
CA GLY A 21 13.42 -2.95 -15.45
C GLY A 21 12.81 -1.89 -16.35
N THR A 22 12.18 -0.87 -15.81
CA THR A 22 11.50 0.20 -16.56
C THR A 22 11.86 1.59 -16.03
N THR A 23 11.36 2.61 -16.70
CA THR A 23 11.49 4.02 -16.31
C THR A 23 10.11 4.64 -16.21
N LEU A 24 10.01 5.80 -15.55
CA LEU A 24 8.74 6.51 -15.41
C LEU A 24 8.05 6.80 -16.75
N GLU A 25 8.83 7.09 -17.79
CA GLU A 25 8.32 7.42 -19.13
C GLU A 25 7.77 6.19 -19.88
N ASN A 26 8.36 5.04 -19.65
CA ASN A 26 8.05 3.80 -20.36
C ASN A 26 7.19 2.81 -19.57
N ALA A 27 6.96 3.10 -18.28
CA ALA A 27 6.21 2.21 -17.41
C ALA A 27 4.74 2.12 -17.78
N THR A 28 4.18 0.92 -17.67
CA THR A 28 2.73 0.72 -17.74
C THR A 28 2.06 1.22 -16.47
N LYS A 29 0.75 1.44 -16.53
CA LYS A 29 -0.06 1.83 -15.37
C LYS A 29 0.08 0.84 -14.21
N ARG A 30 0.13 -0.44 -14.53
CA ARG A 30 0.32 -1.51 -13.54
C ARG A 30 1.69 -1.44 -12.86
N GLU A 31 2.74 -1.26 -13.62
CA GLU A 31 4.10 -1.10 -13.08
C GLU A 31 4.22 0.13 -12.19
N ILE A 32 3.57 1.23 -12.55
CA ILE A 32 3.51 2.45 -11.72
C ILE A 32 2.74 2.16 -10.42
N PHE A 33 1.58 1.49 -10.51
CA PHE A 33 0.81 1.08 -9.33
C PHE A 33 1.66 0.23 -8.39
N ASP A 34 2.35 -0.79 -8.90
CA ASP A 34 3.21 -1.66 -8.12
C ASP A 34 4.36 -0.88 -7.45
N ALA A 35 4.98 0.05 -8.16
CA ALA A 35 6.05 0.90 -7.61
C ALA A 35 5.56 1.81 -6.49
N VAL A 36 4.40 2.44 -6.67
CA VAL A 36 3.79 3.32 -5.65
C VAL A 36 3.36 2.50 -4.43
N SER A 37 2.76 1.35 -4.65
CA SER A 37 2.31 0.45 -3.57
C SER A 37 3.49 -0.07 -2.74
N LYS A 38 4.59 -0.45 -3.38
CA LYS A 38 5.83 -0.86 -2.68
C LYS A 38 6.43 0.28 -1.87
N SER A 39 6.37 1.50 -2.39
CA SER A 39 6.86 2.69 -1.68
C SER A 39 6.00 3.00 -0.44
N ALA A 40 4.69 2.86 -0.54
CA ALA A 40 3.77 2.98 0.60
C ALA A 40 3.99 1.84 1.61
N MET A 41 4.18 0.61 1.14
CA MET A 41 4.46 -0.55 1.98
C MET A 41 5.77 -0.40 2.78
N ASN A 42 6.76 0.28 2.22
CA ASN A 42 7.99 0.58 2.94
C ASN A 42 7.74 1.42 4.21
N ILE A 43 6.81 2.36 4.15
CA ILE A 43 6.40 3.16 5.31
C ILE A 43 5.72 2.27 6.35
N ILE A 44 4.76 1.47 5.93
CA ILE A 44 4.03 0.54 6.81
C ILE A 44 5.01 -0.44 7.48
N THR A 45 5.95 -0.97 6.74
CA THR A 45 6.94 -1.94 7.24
C THR A 45 7.82 -1.36 8.34
N LYS A 46 8.21 -0.10 8.23
CA LYS A 46 8.99 0.57 9.29
C LYS A 46 8.24 0.57 10.63
N ASP A 47 6.98 0.98 10.61
CA ASP A 47 6.14 1.03 11.80
C ASP A 47 5.81 -0.38 12.33
N TRP A 48 5.55 -1.31 11.42
CA TRP A 48 5.30 -2.70 11.79
C TRP A 48 6.49 -3.35 12.50
N LEU A 49 7.71 -3.11 12.04
CA LEU A 49 8.92 -3.63 12.68
C LEU A 49 9.10 -3.08 14.09
N ILE A 50 8.79 -1.80 14.30
CA ILE A 50 8.82 -1.18 15.63
C ILE A 50 7.80 -1.86 16.55
N THR A 51 6.57 -2.01 16.10
CA THR A 51 5.49 -2.68 16.83
C THR A 51 5.86 -4.12 17.18
N LYS A 52 6.40 -4.87 16.21
CA LYS A 52 6.86 -6.24 16.41
C LYS A 52 7.95 -6.34 17.49
N SER A 53 8.92 -5.42 17.46
CA SER A 53 9.98 -5.35 18.45
C SER A 53 9.44 -5.08 19.85
N ILE A 54 8.44 -4.21 19.98
CA ILE A 54 7.76 -3.95 21.26
C ILE A 54 7.03 -5.19 21.75
N TYR A 55 6.32 -5.90 20.89
CA TYR A 55 5.62 -7.13 21.25
C TYR A 55 6.57 -8.22 21.77
N GLU A 56 7.73 -8.36 21.15
CA GLU A 56 8.76 -9.31 21.59
C GLU A 56 9.34 -8.93 22.96
N LYS A 57 9.58 -7.64 23.21
CA LYS A 57 10.12 -7.18 24.49
C LYS A 57 9.13 -7.25 25.65
N GLU A 58 7.88 -6.92 25.40
CA GLU A 58 6.83 -6.84 26.42
C GLU A 58 6.09 -8.16 26.62
N GLU A 59 6.41 -9.18 25.83
CA GLU A 59 5.75 -10.50 25.89
C GLU A 59 4.22 -10.40 25.94
N VAL A 60 3.65 -9.52 25.10
CA VAL A 60 2.22 -9.23 25.08
C VAL A 60 1.40 -10.42 24.60
N LYS A 61 0.17 -10.52 25.09
CA LYS A 61 -0.78 -11.51 24.60
C LYS A 61 -1.17 -11.17 23.16
N GLN A 62 -1.21 -12.19 22.30
CA GLN A 62 -1.61 -12.07 20.91
C GLN A 62 -2.86 -12.88 20.64
N ALA A 63 -3.80 -12.29 19.91
CA ALA A 63 -4.99 -12.99 19.42
C ALA A 63 -4.84 -13.27 17.93
N TYR A 64 -5.24 -14.48 17.53
CA TYR A 64 -5.17 -14.89 16.12
C TYR A 64 -6.58 -15.17 15.62
N TYR A 65 -6.93 -14.53 14.51
CA TYR A 65 -8.16 -14.82 13.78
C TYR A 65 -7.84 -15.67 12.55
N LEU A 66 -8.29 -16.90 12.57
CA LEU A 66 -8.07 -17.85 11.48
C LEU A 66 -9.37 -18.07 10.72
N SER A 67 -9.37 -17.76 9.45
CA SER A 67 -10.53 -17.96 8.58
C SER A 67 -10.10 -18.33 7.17
N ALA A 68 -10.92 -19.13 6.49
CA ALA A 68 -10.77 -19.37 5.07
C ALA A 68 -11.32 -18.20 4.23
N GLU A 69 -12.05 -17.29 4.87
CA GLU A 69 -12.69 -16.14 4.22
C GLU A 69 -12.44 -14.86 4.99
N PHE A 70 -12.05 -13.81 4.28
CA PHE A 70 -11.90 -12.46 4.82
C PHE A 70 -12.65 -11.50 3.91
N LEU A 71 -13.46 -10.61 4.51
CA LEU A 71 -14.10 -9.52 3.79
C LEU A 71 -13.06 -8.43 3.52
N MET A 72 -12.51 -8.45 2.32
CA MET A 72 -11.51 -7.49 1.85
C MET A 72 -12.03 -6.81 0.59
N GLY A 73 -11.73 -5.53 0.45
CA GLY A 73 -11.90 -4.79 -0.78
C GLY A 73 -10.59 -4.22 -1.26
N ARG A 74 -10.64 -3.21 -2.09
CA ARG A 74 -9.46 -2.43 -2.48
C ARG A 74 -8.93 -1.69 -1.24
N ALA A 75 -7.64 -1.77 -1.01
CA ALA A 75 -7.01 -1.31 0.23
C ALA A 75 -6.05 -0.14 0.04
N PHE A 76 -5.61 0.14 -1.18
CA PHE A 76 -4.57 1.13 -1.45
C PHE A 76 -4.91 2.51 -0.88
N SER A 77 -5.98 3.12 -1.37
CA SER A 77 -6.42 4.45 -0.90
C SER A 77 -6.81 4.46 0.56
N ASN A 78 -7.50 3.40 1.00
CA ASN A 78 -7.88 3.26 2.40
C ASN A 78 -6.66 3.24 3.32
N ASN A 79 -5.60 2.56 2.96
CA ASN A 79 -4.36 2.52 3.72
C ASN A 79 -3.67 3.89 3.75
N LEU A 80 -3.64 4.61 2.63
CA LEU A 80 -3.07 5.95 2.58
C LEU A 80 -3.83 6.93 3.49
N VAL A 81 -5.16 6.83 3.52
CA VAL A 81 -6.00 7.64 4.41
C VAL A 81 -5.75 7.28 5.87
N ASN A 82 -5.71 5.99 6.20
CA ASN A 82 -5.45 5.52 7.56
C ASN A 82 -4.06 5.91 8.07
N LEU A 83 -3.06 5.95 7.20
CA LEU A 83 -1.72 6.44 7.50
C LEU A 83 -1.65 7.98 7.54
N THR A 84 -2.72 8.68 7.19
CA THR A 84 -2.78 10.14 7.09
C THR A 84 -1.80 10.76 6.10
N ILE A 85 -1.42 10.01 5.07
CA ILE A 85 -0.44 10.43 4.06
C ILE A 85 -1.04 10.60 2.65
N TYR A 86 -2.35 10.42 2.50
CA TYR A 86 -3.01 10.47 1.18
C TYR A 86 -2.71 11.76 0.41
N SER A 87 -2.85 12.92 1.05
CA SER A 87 -2.58 14.21 0.41
C SER A 87 -1.12 14.36 -0.03
N GLN A 88 -0.20 13.91 0.79
CA GLN A 88 1.25 13.96 0.50
C GLN A 88 1.62 13.03 -0.65
N VAL A 89 1.06 11.83 -0.68
CA VAL A 89 1.25 10.87 -1.78
C VAL A 89 0.66 11.43 -3.07
N LYS A 90 -0.55 12.02 -3.01
CA LYS A 90 -1.17 12.65 -4.16
C LYS A 90 -0.30 13.79 -4.73
N GLU A 91 0.25 14.66 -3.87
CA GLU A 91 1.17 15.71 -4.30
C GLU A 91 2.39 15.14 -5.03
N VAL A 92 3.00 14.09 -4.49
CA VAL A 92 4.15 13.43 -5.13
C VAL A 92 3.77 12.83 -6.49
N LEU A 93 2.60 12.20 -6.59
CA LEU A 93 2.12 11.66 -7.86
C LEU A 93 1.85 12.77 -8.88
N ASP A 94 1.28 13.89 -8.45
CA ASP A 94 1.06 15.06 -9.32
C ASP A 94 2.38 15.63 -9.84
N GLU A 95 3.40 15.71 -9.00
CA GLU A 95 4.76 16.14 -9.42
C GLU A 95 5.37 15.19 -10.46
N LEU A 96 5.09 13.90 -10.35
CA LEU A 96 5.51 12.88 -11.31
C LEU A 96 4.59 12.79 -12.54
N LYS A 97 3.55 13.64 -12.60
CA LYS A 97 2.52 13.63 -13.65
C LYS A 97 1.76 12.31 -13.74
N ILE A 98 1.50 11.70 -12.59
CA ILE A 98 0.73 10.46 -12.44
C ILE A 98 -0.64 10.81 -11.87
N ASP A 99 -1.72 10.39 -12.54
CA ASP A 99 -3.08 10.54 -12.01
C ASP A 99 -3.35 9.46 -10.96
N VAL A 100 -3.64 9.88 -9.73
CA VAL A 100 -3.93 8.97 -8.62
C VAL A 100 -5.13 8.07 -8.91
N ASN A 101 -6.15 8.56 -9.59
CA ASN A 101 -7.34 7.77 -9.92
C ASN A 101 -7.01 6.60 -10.85
N ILE A 102 -6.13 6.83 -11.81
CA ILE A 102 -5.66 5.78 -12.73
C ILE A 102 -4.90 4.70 -11.97
N ILE A 103 -4.12 5.11 -10.97
CA ILE A 103 -3.37 4.17 -10.13
C ILE A 103 -4.31 3.35 -9.23
N GLU A 104 -5.29 3.99 -8.61
CA GLU A 104 -6.31 3.32 -7.80
C GLU A 104 -7.09 2.26 -8.61
N ASP A 105 -7.39 2.54 -9.87
CA ASP A 105 -8.11 1.61 -10.75
C ASP A 105 -7.29 0.38 -11.14
N GLN A 106 -5.98 0.37 -10.95
CA GLN A 106 -5.14 -0.80 -11.21
C GLN A 106 -5.19 -1.84 -10.08
N GLU A 107 -5.70 -1.47 -8.91
CA GLU A 107 -5.80 -2.41 -7.81
C GLU A 107 -6.92 -3.42 -8.05
N GLU A 108 -6.56 -4.69 -8.01
CA GLU A 108 -7.50 -5.80 -8.10
C GLU A 108 -8.10 -6.11 -6.73
N ASP A 109 -9.33 -6.58 -6.70
CA ASP A 109 -9.94 -7.10 -5.47
C ASP A 109 -9.18 -8.38 -5.03
N ALA A 110 -8.88 -8.45 -3.75
CA ALA A 110 -8.17 -9.60 -3.17
C ALA A 110 -8.93 -10.93 -3.30
N GLY A 111 -10.24 -10.87 -3.41
CA GLY A 111 -11.08 -12.05 -3.68
C GLY A 111 -10.97 -13.16 -2.62
N LEU A 112 -10.80 -12.80 -1.36
CA LEU A 112 -10.54 -13.75 -0.27
C LEU A 112 -11.84 -14.35 0.30
N GLY A 113 -12.59 -15.04 -0.54
CA GLY A 113 -13.83 -15.71 -0.15
C GLY A 113 -13.93 -17.13 -0.70
N ASN A 114 -14.61 -18.00 0.05
CA ASN A 114 -14.90 -19.38 -0.35
C ASN A 114 -16.41 -19.61 -0.58
N GLY A 115 -17.15 -18.53 -0.84
CA GLY A 115 -18.57 -18.55 -1.24
C GLY A 115 -19.57 -18.11 -0.18
N GLY A 116 -19.29 -18.27 1.12
CA GLY A 116 -20.20 -17.90 2.21
C GLY A 116 -20.17 -16.42 2.55
N LEU A 117 -19.02 -15.91 2.94
CA LEU A 117 -18.85 -14.52 3.33
C LEU A 117 -18.98 -13.58 2.11
N GLY A 118 -18.37 -13.91 1.00
CA GLY A 118 -18.46 -13.11 -0.23
C GLY A 118 -19.88 -12.99 -0.74
N ARG A 119 -20.66 -14.03 -0.61
CA ARG A 119 -22.10 -14.03 -1.00
C ARG A 119 -22.93 -13.13 -0.09
N LEU A 120 -22.67 -13.11 1.21
CA LEU A 120 -23.34 -12.22 2.15
C LEU A 120 -22.97 -10.77 1.94
N ALA A 121 -21.74 -10.50 1.54
CA ALA A 121 -21.26 -9.14 1.26
C ALA A 121 -21.79 -8.60 -0.07
N ALA A 122 -22.12 -9.46 -1.01
CA ALA A 122 -22.73 -9.07 -2.29
C ALA A 122 -24.20 -8.73 -2.12
#